data_7c43e93c8b428e4673cb80ff5ec2ee01
#
_entry.id   7c43e93c8b428e4673cb80ff5ec2ee01
#
_cell.length_a   1.000
_cell.length_b   1.000
_cell.length_c   1.000
_cell.angle_alpha   90.00
_cell.angle_beta   90.00
_cell.angle_gamma   90.00
#
_symmetry.space_group_name_H-M   'P 1'
#
loop_
_entity.id
_entity.type
_entity.pdbx_description
1 polymer ?
#
loop_
_entity_poly.entity_id
_entity_poly.type
_entity_poly.pdbx_seq_one_letter_code
_entity_poly.pdbx_strand_id
1 'polypeptide(L)'
;MFCSQCGKKLNQDARFCVHCGKEVVDTEPALEPAPSTESKVSKSAKSKNLLFGASGTVIGAILLAAILLITGVFSSGDTATIEGHGFATPEDAAKAYLMGLQNQDVEAMLSSFTVESYAEQYDFAALVERLKSYQPTFEMRLPNANEFTQRLNIEGRRNQIVNQIIFQYMTYNTPDELNDYSPVTFEDSEAIAEFVAKFESNTEDYVFADIEITGTMEPEDMSEMYLTEPNQQNIAKQAKIYGADADDVANVVITFKADDHEWIFCPQAIRYNGKWYLQSLQGNIANLLGMSVYTGGIASVDGLSF
;
A
#
# COMPACT_ATOMS: atom_id res chain seq x y z
N MET A 1 -40.44 6.58 3.66
CA MET A 1 -39.62 7.12 2.56
C MET A 1 -38.83 6.03 1.84
N PHE A 2 -38.17 6.33 0.71
CA PHE A 2 -37.32 5.37 0.01
C PHE A 2 -35.91 5.94 -0.10
N CYS A 3 -34.91 5.09 -0.05
CA CYS A 3 -33.53 5.50 -0.21
C CYS A 3 -33.27 5.98 -1.66
N SER A 4 -32.75 7.20 -1.79
CA SER A 4 -32.42 7.79 -3.10
C SER A 4 -31.29 7.08 -3.83
N GLN A 5 -30.48 6.28 -3.12
CA GLN A 5 -29.35 5.55 -3.69
C GLN A 5 -29.70 4.14 -4.15
N CYS A 6 -30.47 3.38 -3.36
CA CYS A 6 -30.72 1.96 -3.63
C CYS A 6 -32.22 1.62 -3.81
N GLY A 7 -33.13 2.60 -3.74
CA GLY A 7 -34.58 2.44 -3.94
C GLY A 7 -35.29 1.62 -2.86
N LYS A 8 -34.61 1.16 -1.82
CA LYS A 8 -35.24 0.37 -0.74
C LYS A 8 -36.03 1.24 0.22
N LYS A 9 -37.11 0.68 0.78
CA LYS A 9 -37.97 1.37 1.75
C LYS A 9 -37.24 1.59 3.06
N LEU A 10 -37.31 2.82 3.59
CA LEU A 10 -36.70 3.25 4.84
C LEU A 10 -37.79 3.48 5.91
N ASN A 11 -37.44 3.31 7.17
CA ASN A 11 -38.25 3.78 8.30
C ASN A 11 -38.25 5.32 8.32
N GLN A 12 -39.29 5.93 8.90
CA GLN A 12 -39.48 7.38 8.85
C GLN A 12 -38.38 8.18 9.59
N ASP A 13 -37.72 7.56 10.56
CA ASP A 13 -36.68 8.21 11.39
C ASP A 13 -35.27 7.67 11.10
N ALA A 14 -35.06 6.99 9.97
CA ALA A 14 -33.77 6.40 9.64
C ALA A 14 -32.77 7.47 9.20
N ARG A 15 -31.71 7.69 9.96
CA ARG A 15 -30.58 8.56 9.57
C ARG A 15 -29.68 7.94 8.51
N PHE A 16 -29.68 6.60 8.41
CA PHE A 16 -28.89 5.86 7.42
C PHE A 16 -29.74 4.74 6.82
N CYS A 17 -29.53 4.46 5.55
CA CYS A 17 -30.13 3.33 4.87
C CYS A 17 -29.50 2.02 5.36
N VAL A 18 -30.29 1.14 5.98
CA VAL A 18 -29.82 -0.18 6.46
C VAL A 18 -29.38 -1.13 5.36
N HIS A 19 -29.68 -0.82 4.08
CA HIS A 19 -29.35 -1.67 2.95
C HIS A 19 -28.09 -1.23 2.18
N CYS A 20 -27.73 0.08 2.19
CA CYS A 20 -26.57 0.60 1.45
C CYS A 20 -25.73 1.59 2.25
N GLY A 21 -26.01 1.83 3.53
CA GLY A 21 -25.22 2.69 4.41
C GLY A 21 -25.35 4.19 4.14
N LYS A 22 -26.06 4.63 3.08
CA LYS A 22 -26.14 6.06 2.75
C LYS A 22 -26.93 6.84 3.79
N GLU A 23 -26.42 8.00 4.16
CA GLU A 23 -27.09 8.95 5.03
C GLU A 23 -28.35 9.51 4.37
N VAL A 24 -29.44 9.55 5.12
CA VAL A 24 -30.75 10.07 4.69
C VAL A 24 -30.83 11.52 5.13
N VAL A 25 -30.62 12.44 4.20
CA VAL A 25 -30.78 13.88 4.44
C VAL A 25 -32.25 14.23 4.23
N ASP A 26 -32.93 14.70 5.25
CA ASP A 26 -34.28 15.28 5.13
C ASP A 26 -34.19 16.54 4.28
N THR A 27 -34.69 16.48 3.05
CA THR A 27 -34.79 17.66 2.18
C THR A 27 -36.03 18.44 2.61
N GLU A 28 -35.85 19.50 3.40
CA GLU A 28 -36.88 20.54 3.51
C GLU A 28 -37.14 21.19 2.13
N PRO A 29 -38.38 21.61 1.85
CA PRO A 29 -38.73 22.12 0.52
C PRO A 29 -38.03 23.45 0.24
N ALA A 30 -37.43 23.54 -0.92
CA ALA A 30 -36.70 24.68 -1.45
C ALA A 30 -37.55 25.94 -1.48
N LEU A 31 -37.05 27.01 -0.88
CA LEU A 31 -37.46 28.39 -1.13
C LEU A 31 -36.72 28.91 -2.37
N GLU A 32 -37.46 29.56 -3.26
CA GLU A 32 -37.03 30.13 -4.55
C GLU A 32 -35.83 31.09 -4.46
N PRO A 33 -35.02 31.20 -5.51
CA PRO A 33 -33.79 32.03 -5.50
C PRO A 33 -34.07 33.50 -5.77
N ALA A 34 -33.51 34.40 -4.97
CA ALA A 34 -33.41 35.81 -5.26
C ALA A 34 -32.10 36.12 -6.01
N PRO A 35 -32.06 37.26 -6.78
CA PRO A 35 -31.20 37.40 -7.94
C PRO A 35 -29.75 37.76 -7.65
N SER A 36 -28.90 37.35 -8.57
CA SER A 36 -27.47 37.61 -8.71
C SER A 36 -27.07 39.07 -8.67
N THR A 37 -26.05 39.42 -7.88
CA THR A 37 -25.29 40.65 -8.03
C THR A 37 -23.86 40.32 -8.41
N GLU A 38 -23.49 40.70 -9.62
CA GLU A 38 -22.12 40.67 -10.12
C GLU A 38 -21.22 41.62 -9.30
N SER A 39 -20.08 41.13 -8.88
CA SER A 39 -19.01 41.95 -8.37
C SER A 39 -17.71 41.66 -9.11
N LYS A 40 -17.19 42.75 -9.67
CA LYS A 40 -16.07 42.89 -10.60
C LYS A 40 -14.73 42.45 -9.98
N VAL A 41 -13.95 41.83 -10.83
CA VAL A 41 -12.50 41.59 -10.77
C VAL A 41 -11.72 42.86 -10.43
N SER A 42 -10.82 42.78 -9.47
CA SER A 42 -9.69 43.70 -9.31
C SER A 42 -8.38 42.90 -9.46
N LYS A 43 -7.62 43.29 -10.49
CA LYS A 43 -6.24 42.90 -10.73
C LYS A 43 -5.31 43.76 -9.89
N SER A 44 -4.29 43.15 -9.32
CA SER A 44 -2.90 43.59 -9.23
C SER A 44 -2.23 43.15 -7.93
N ALA A 45 -1.19 42.32 -8.03
CA ALA A 45 0.13 42.76 -7.53
C ALA A 45 1.19 41.72 -7.92
N LYS A 46 2.29 42.28 -8.33
CA LYS A 46 3.47 41.67 -8.97
C LYS A 46 4.21 40.66 -8.11
N SER A 47 4.50 39.55 -8.74
CA SER A 47 5.53 38.56 -8.40
C SER A 47 6.91 39.19 -8.28
N LYS A 48 7.68 38.71 -7.30
CA LYS A 48 9.17 38.74 -7.37
C LYS A 48 9.66 37.29 -7.50
N ASN A 49 10.44 37.11 -8.54
CA ASN A 49 11.11 35.87 -8.91
C ASN A 49 11.94 35.31 -7.77
N LEU A 50 11.79 33.99 -7.54
CA LEU A 50 12.85 33.14 -7.05
C LEU A 50 13.04 32.00 -8.07
N LEU A 51 14.08 32.17 -8.86
CA LEU A 51 14.68 31.10 -9.65
C LEU A 51 15.59 30.30 -8.71
N PHE A 52 15.20 29.07 -8.34
CA PHE A 52 16.16 28.06 -7.91
C PHE A 52 15.60 26.66 -8.20
N GLY A 53 16.35 25.86 -8.93
CA GLY A 53 16.29 24.40 -8.88
C GLY A 53 15.32 23.66 -9.81
N ALA A 54 15.26 24.01 -11.11
CA ALA A 54 14.34 23.35 -12.05
C ALA A 54 14.94 22.18 -12.85
N SER A 55 15.86 21.40 -12.31
CA SER A 55 16.44 20.25 -13.05
C SER A 55 16.13 18.87 -12.50
N GLY A 56 15.75 18.75 -11.22
CA GLY A 56 15.40 17.45 -10.63
C GLY A 56 13.91 17.09 -10.76
N THR A 57 13.04 18.09 -10.65
CA THR A 57 11.58 17.91 -10.68
C THR A 57 11.00 17.52 -12.05
N VAL A 58 11.67 17.85 -13.14
CA VAL A 58 11.19 17.57 -14.51
C VAL A 58 11.39 16.09 -14.87
N ILE A 59 12.49 15.48 -14.43
CA ILE A 59 12.76 14.05 -14.71
C ILE A 59 11.86 13.17 -13.86
N GLY A 60 11.64 13.52 -12.58
CA GLY A 60 10.71 12.82 -11.70
C GLY A 60 9.25 12.91 -12.19
N ALA A 61 8.80 14.09 -12.64
CA ALA A 61 7.46 14.28 -13.17
C ALA A 61 7.21 13.55 -14.50
N ILE A 62 8.26 13.45 -15.37
CA ILE A 62 8.16 12.70 -16.63
C ILE A 62 8.12 11.18 -16.37
N LEU A 63 8.90 10.68 -15.41
CA LEU A 63 8.84 9.27 -15.00
C LEU A 63 7.49 8.95 -14.33
N LEU A 64 6.97 9.82 -13.46
CA LEU A 64 5.67 9.67 -12.84
C LEU A 64 4.54 9.72 -13.88
N ALA A 65 4.58 10.65 -14.83
CA ALA A 65 3.63 10.70 -15.94
C ALA A 65 3.73 9.48 -16.86
N ALA A 66 4.93 8.95 -17.10
CA ALA A 66 5.11 7.72 -17.87
C ALA A 66 4.59 6.49 -17.11
N ILE A 67 4.81 6.38 -15.80
CA ILE A 67 4.25 5.31 -14.94
C ILE A 67 2.73 5.43 -14.90
N LEU A 68 2.16 6.62 -14.70
CA LEU A 68 0.71 6.85 -14.69
C LEU A 68 0.06 6.58 -16.05
N LEU A 69 0.76 6.85 -17.16
CA LEU A 69 0.27 6.52 -18.52
C LEU A 69 0.37 5.02 -18.81
N ILE A 70 1.38 4.33 -18.26
CA ILE A 70 1.55 2.87 -18.40
C ILE A 70 0.57 2.12 -17.49
N THR A 71 0.25 2.67 -16.32
CA THR A 71 -0.70 2.06 -15.35
C THR A 71 -2.17 2.34 -15.66
N GLY A 72 -2.48 3.21 -16.64
CA GLY A 72 -3.85 3.44 -17.09
C GLY A 72 -4.81 4.05 -16.05
N VAL A 73 -4.30 4.73 -15.02
CA VAL A 73 -5.08 5.37 -13.94
C VAL A 73 -6.16 6.35 -14.46
N PHE A 74 -6.14 6.69 -15.76
CA PHE A 74 -7.12 7.58 -16.38
C PHE A 74 -8.11 6.88 -17.33
N SER A 75 -8.31 5.56 -17.21
CA SER A 75 -9.34 4.87 -18.00
C SER A 75 -10.69 4.91 -17.28
N SER A 76 -11.54 5.84 -17.67
CA SER A 76 -12.91 5.98 -17.18
C SER A 76 -13.79 4.86 -17.72
N GLY A 77 -14.34 4.02 -16.86
CA GLY A 77 -15.48 3.18 -17.22
C GLY A 77 -15.66 1.84 -16.52
N ASP A 78 -14.66 1.30 -15.81
CA ASP A 78 -14.84 0.06 -15.06
C ASP A 78 -14.83 0.33 -13.54
N THR A 79 -15.51 -0.54 -12.78
CA THR A 79 -15.44 -0.57 -11.32
C THR A 79 -13.98 -0.47 -10.92
N ALA A 80 -13.60 0.65 -10.28
CA ALA A 80 -12.22 0.89 -9.88
C ALA A 80 -11.70 -0.31 -9.09
N THR A 81 -10.71 -1.01 -9.65
CA THR A 81 -10.00 -2.07 -8.97
C THR A 81 -8.98 -1.44 -8.02
N ILE A 82 -8.68 -2.12 -6.91
CA ILE A 82 -7.67 -1.66 -5.95
C ILE A 82 -6.29 -1.87 -6.56
N GLU A 83 -6.06 -3.05 -7.17
CA GLU A 83 -4.83 -3.32 -7.91
C GLU A 83 -4.78 -2.49 -9.20
N GLY A 84 -3.60 -2.00 -9.54
CA GLY A 84 -3.36 -1.31 -10.81
C GLY A 84 -3.32 -2.28 -12.00
N HIS A 85 -2.86 -1.80 -13.15
CA HIS A 85 -2.74 -2.62 -14.37
C HIS A 85 -1.52 -3.55 -14.38
N GLY A 86 -0.76 -3.58 -13.29
CA GLY A 86 0.48 -4.34 -13.15
C GLY A 86 1.62 -3.82 -14.01
N PHE A 87 2.79 -4.40 -13.83
CA PHE A 87 4.05 -3.90 -14.35
C PHE A 87 4.68 -4.89 -15.32
N ALA A 88 5.65 -4.42 -16.12
CA ALA A 88 6.36 -5.25 -17.07
C ALA A 88 7.38 -6.17 -16.38
N THR A 89 8.01 -5.69 -15.30
CA THR A 89 9.01 -6.42 -14.53
C THR A 89 8.68 -6.38 -13.03
N PRO A 90 9.17 -7.31 -12.22
CA PRO A 90 8.97 -7.28 -10.79
C PRO A 90 9.67 -6.10 -10.10
N GLU A 91 10.81 -5.64 -10.65
CA GLU A 91 11.53 -4.45 -10.19
C GLU A 91 10.70 -3.18 -10.40
N ASP A 92 9.97 -3.08 -11.51
CA ASP A 92 9.10 -1.93 -11.78
C ASP A 92 7.96 -1.84 -10.75
N ALA A 93 7.40 -2.98 -10.34
CA ALA A 93 6.42 -3.03 -9.27
C ALA A 93 7.00 -2.53 -7.92
N ALA A 94 8.22 -2.97 -7.59
CA ALA A 94 8.91 -2.55 -6.37
C ALA A 94 9.25 -1.04 -6.40
N LYS A 95 9.73 -0.53 -7.53
CA LYS A 95 10.01 0.90 -7.71
C LYS A 95 8.76 1.76 -7.62
N ALA A 96 7.65 1.31 -8.20
CA ALA A 96 6.37 2.01 -8.10
C ALA A 96 5.90 2.14 -6.65
N TYR A 97 6.06 1.09 -5.85
CA TYR A 97 5.79 1.14 -4.43
C TYR A 97 6.66 2.19 -3.71
N LEU A 98 7.99 2.19 -3.94
CA LEU A 98 8.90 3.15 -3.32
C LEU A 98 8.55 4.60 -3.71
N MET A 99 8.11 4.84 -4.93
CA MET A 99 7.64 6.17 -5.36
C MET A 99 6.34 6.58 -4.65
N GLY A 100 5.40 5.63 -4.44
CA GLY A 100 4.22 5.86 -3.63
C GLY A 100 4.58 6.16 -2.17
N LEU A 101 5.54 5.44 -1.61
CA LEU A 101 6.07 5.64 -0.27
C LEU A 101 6.68 7.03 -0.11
N GLN A 102 7.54 7.46 -1.03
CA GLN A 102 8.14 8.78 -1.06
C GLN A 102 7.08 9.90 -1.05
N ASN A 103 6.03 9.74 -1.83
CA ASN A 103 4.97 10.74 -1.95
C ASN A 103 3.88 10.63 -0.88
N GLN A 104 3.99 9.66 0.03
CA GLN A 104 2.97 9.31 1.02
C GLN A 104 1.59 9.04 0.38
N ASP A 105 1.60 8.48 -0.84
CA ASP A 105 0.42 8.18 -1.65
C ASP A 105 0.00 6.72 -1.43
N VAL A 106 -0.97 6.52 -0.51
CA VAL A 106 -1.46 5.18 -0.13
C VAL A 106 -2.13 4.47 -1.30
N GLU A 107 -2.82 5.20 -2.18
CA GLU A 107 -3.46 4.61 -3.36
C GLU A 107 -2.42 4.13 -4.38
N ALA A 108 -1.38 4.92 -4.62
CA ALA A 108 -0.26 4.50 -5.46
C ALA A 108 0.47 3.28 -4.88
N MET A 109 0.72 3.25 -3.55
CA MET A 109 1.28 2.07 -2.89
C MET A 109 0.40 0.85 -3.07
N LEU A 110 -0.91 0.94 -2.79
CA LEU A 110 -1.87 -0.16 -2.92
C LEU A 110 -1.97 -0.68 -4.37
N SER A 111 -1.95 0.22 -5.34
CA SER A 111 -2.05 -0.14 -6.77
C SER A 111 -0.85 -0.96 -7.28
N SER A 112 0.27 -0.94 -6.56
CA SER A 112 1.43 -1.78 -6.88
C SER A 112 1.26 -3.24 -6.47
N PHE A 113 0.27 -3.54 -5.61
CA PHE A 113 0.02 -4.90 -5.12
C PHE A 113 -1.04 -5.63 -5.93
N THR A 114 -0.93 -6.96 -5.91
CA THR A 114 -2.02 -7.83 -6.31
C THR A 114 -3.05 -7.93 -5.18
N VAL A 115 -4.30 -7.64 -5.50
CA VAL A 115 -5.44 -7.67 -4.57
C VAL A 115 -6.56 -8.54 -5.13
N GLU A 116 -7.18 -8.11 -6.23
CA GLU A 116 -8.27 -8.83 -6.88
C GLU A 116 -7.76 -10.11 -7.54
N SER A 117 -6.67 -10.03 -8.31
CA SER A 117 -6.04 -11.21 -8.94
C SER A 117 -5.59 -12.22 -7.89
N TYR A 118 -5.01 -11.76 -6.77
CA TYR A 118 -4.65 -12.65 -5.67
C TYR A 118 -5.88 -13.35 -5.08
N ALA A 119 -6.97 -12.62 -4.83
CA ALA A 119 -8.18 -13.19 -4.28
C ALA A 119 -8.83 -14.21 -5.23
N GLU A 120 -8.76 -13.95 -6.54
CA GLU A 120 -9.29 -14.83 -7.59
C GLU A 120 -8.47 -16.12 -7.71
N GLN A 121 -7.14 -16.01 -7.76
CA GLN A 121 -6.21 -17.12 -8.02
C GLN A 121 -5.89 -17.96 -6.78
N TYR A 122 -6.22 -17.47 -5.60
CA TYR A 122 -5.86 -18.09 -4.34
C TYR A 122 -6.35 -19.54 -4.20
N ASP A 123 -5.41 -20.47 -4.00
CA ASP A 123 -5.69 -21.90 -3.81
C ASP A 123 -5.83 -22.24 -2.32
N PHE A 124 -7.08 -22.29 -1.87
CA PHE A 124 -7.41 -22.65 -0.49
C PHE A 124 -7.01 -24.11 -0.16
N ALA A 125 -7.09 -25.03 -1.12
CA ALA A 125 -6.70 -26.43 -0.88
C ALA A 125 -5.19 -26.56 -0.67
N ALA A 126 -4.38 -25.85 -1.46
CA ALA A 126 -2.94 -25.79 -1.29
C ALA A 126 -2.53 -25.21 0.07
N LEU A 127 -3.26 -24.18 0.57
CA LEU A 127 -3.04 -23.65 1.92
C LEU A 127 -3.27 -24.73 2.97
N VAL A 128 -4.44 -25.37 2.96
CA VAL A 128 -4.79 -26.42 3.94
C VAL A 128 -3.83 -27.59 3.87
N GLU A 129 -3.41 -27.98 2.66
CA GLU A 129 -2.40 -29.03 2.47
C GLU A 129 -1.06 -28.65 3.13
N ARG A 130 -0.62 -27.42 2.96
CA ARG A 130 0.63 -26.93 3.56
C ARG A 130 0.57 -26.89 5.08
N LEU A 131 -0.52 -26.39 5.65
CA LEU A 131 -0.69 -26.22 7.09
C LEU A 131 -1.01 -27.54 7.81
N LYS A 132 -1.62 -28.52 7.11
CA LYS A 132 -2.18 -29.76 7.65
C LYS A 132 -3.22 -29.55 8.77
N SER A 133 -3.63 -28.30 8.98
CA SER A 133 -4.67 -27.87 9.90
C SER A 133 -5.25 -26.55 9.40
N TYR A 134 -6.45 -26.21 9.85
CA TYR A 134 -7.06 -24.93 9.51
C TYR A 134 -7.82 -24.36 10.70
N GLN A 135 -7.49 -23.12 11.05
CA GLN A 135 -8.15 -22.38 12.12
C GLN A 135 -8.66 -21.05 11.57
N PRO A 136 -9.98 -20.92 11.27
CA PRO A 136 -10.54 -19.76 10.56
C PRO A 136 -10.20 -18.41 11.18
N THR A 137 -10.11 -18.34 12.50
CA THR A 137 -9.79 -17.11 13.24
C THR A 137 -8.34 -16.65 13.09
N PHE A 138 -7.44 -17.54 12.70
CA PHE A 138 -6.03 -17.22 12.47
C PHE A 138 -5.72 -16.99 10.99
N GLU A 139 -6.23 -17.87 10.13
CA GLU A 139 -5.89 -17.81 8.71
C GLU A 139 -6.62 -16.69 7.97
N MET A 140 -7.82 -16.34 8.43
CA MET A 140 -8.66 -15.26 7.86
C MET A 140 -8.79 -15.35 6.33
N ARG A 141 -8.81 -16.58 5.80
CA ARG A 141 -8.95 -16.90 4.38
C ARG A 141 -10.13 -17.82 4.19
N LEU A 142 -10.87 -17.59 3.12
CA LEU A 142 -12.05 -18.38 2.76
C LEU A 142 -11.87 -18.98 1.38
N PRO A 143 -12.45 -20.18 1.10
CA PRO A 143 -12.52 -20.66 -0.27
C PRO A 143 -13.35 -19.69 -1.13
N ASN A 144 -12.97 -19.51 -2.39
CA ASN A 144 -13.70 -18.69 -3.37
C ASN A 144 -14.96 -19.41 -3.86
N ALA A 145 -15.88 -19.73 -2.95
CA ALA A 145 -17.08 -20.51 -3.25
C ALA A 145 -18.18 -19.71 -3.98
N ASN A 146 -18.19 -18.39 -3.82
CA ASN A 146 -19.17 -17.48 -4.41
C ASN A 146 -18.67 -16.02 -4.33
N GLU A 147 -19.39 -15.09 -4.97
CA GLU A 147 -19.03 -13.67 -4.99
C GLU A 147 -18.89 -13.03 -3.60
N PHE A 148 -19.67 -13.48 -2.63
CA PHE A 148 -19.59 -12.93 -1.28
C PHE A 148 -18.27 -13.26 -0.61
N THR A 149 -17.85 -14.54 -0.66
CA THR A 149 -16.56 -14.98 -0.08
C THR A 149 -15.38 -14.39 -0.84
N GLN A 150 -15.49 -14.22 -2.17
CA GLN A 150 -14.49 -13.54 -2.97
C GLN A 150 -14.31 -12.09 -2.53
N ARG A 151 -15.38 -11.32 -2.34
CA ARG A 151 -15.30 -9.94 -1.84
C ARG A 151 -14.68 -9.86 -0.45
N LEU A 152 -15.01 -10.80 0.45
CA LEU A 152 -14.37 -10.85 1.77
C LEU A 152 -12.86 -11.09 1.67
N ASN A 153 -12.43 -11.95 0.73
CA ASN A 153 -11.00 -12.20 0.49
C ASN A 153 -10.30 -10.96 -0.07
N ILE A 154 -10.93 -10.21 -0.98
CA ILE A 154 -10.41 -8.94 -1.52
C ILE A 154 -10.24 -7.92 -0.39
N GLU A 155 -11.28 -7.68 0.42
CA GLU A 155 -11.20 -6.76 1.55
C GLU A 155 -10.18 -7.20 2.60
N GLY A 156 -10.13 -8.49 2.91
CA GLY A 156 -9.11 -9.05 3.81
C GLY A 156 -7.70 -8.86 3.27
N ARG A 157 -7.50 -9.04 1.97
CA ARG A 157 -6.21 -8.83 1.31
C ARG A 157 -5.79 -7.36 1.34
N ARG A 158 -6.68 -6.45 0.97
CA ARG A 158 -6.47 -5.01 1.06
C ARG A 158 -6.05 -4.58 2.47
N ASN A 159 -6.81 -5.02 3.48
CA ASN A 159 -6.51 -4.68 4.87
C ASN A 159 -5.16 -5.24 5.34
N GLN A 160 -4.77 -6.43 4.88
CA GLN A 160 -3.45 -7.00 5.17
C GLN A 160 -2.33 -6.12 4.62
N ILE A 161 -2.46 -5.62 3.39
CA ILE A 161 -1.47 -4.74 2.76
C ILE A 161 -1.42 -3.40 3.50
N VAL A 162 -2.57 -2.80 3.78
CA VAL A 162 -2.65 -1.54 4.55
C VAL A 162 -1.97 -1.67 5.91
N ASN A 163 -2.18 -2.78 6.61
CA ASN A 163 -1.50 -3.02 7.89
C ASN A 163 0.03 -3.13 7.72
N GLN A 164 0.52 -3.76 6.64
CA GLN A 164 1.96 -3.80 6.37
C GLN A 164 2.52 -2.40 6.11
N ILE A 165 1.81 -1.57 5.35
CA ILE A 165 2.18 -0.18 5.10
C ILE A 165 2.20 0.64 6.41
N ILE A 166 1.18 0.49 7.25
CA ILE A 166 1.11 1.17 8.55
C ILE A 166 2.29 0.76 9.43
N PHE A 167 2.59 -0.54 9.55
CA PHE A 167 3.73 -1.01 10.35
C PHE A 167 5.06 -0.47 9.82
N GLN A 168 5.26 -0.49 8.50
CA GLN A 168 6.46 0.08 7.88
C GLN A 168 6.56 1.58 8.18
N TYR A 169 5.48 2.34 7.95
CA TYR A 169 5.44 3.76 8.25
C TYR A 169 5.76 4.05 9.73
N MET A 170 5.11 3.34 10.64
CA MET A 170 5.34 3.49 12.08
C MET A 170 6.78 3.17 12.48
N THR A 171 7.39 2.13 11.88
CA THR A 171 8.75 1.72 12.19
C THR A 171 9.76 2.82 11.90
N TYR A 172 9.57 3.59 10.83
CA TYR A 172 10.54 4.61 10.40
C TYR A 172 10.19 6.03 10.83
N ASN A 173 8.95 6.29 11.27
CA ASN A 173 8.47 7.63 11.63
C ASN A 173 7.99 7.72 13.09
N THR A 174 8.16 6.67 13.88
CA THR A 174 7.83 6.69 15.31
C THR A 174 8.99 7.31 16.11
N PRO A 175 8.71 8.20 17.06
CA PRO A 175 9.73 8.72 17.97
C PRO A 175 10.54 7.61 18.64
N ASP A 176 11.85 7.82 18.81
CA ASP A 176 12.78 6.83 19.35
C ASP A 176 12.32 6.25 20.71
N GLU A 177 11.68 7.08 21.54
CA GLU A 177 11.16 6.66 22.85
C GLU A 177 10.04 5.61 22.77
N LEU A 178 9.44 5.40 21.59
CA LEU A 178 8.39 4.41 21.36
C LEU A 178 8.89 3.13 20.70
N ASN A 179 10.18 3.08 20.34
CA ASN A 179 10.76 1.95 19.60
C ASN A 179 11.12 0.75 20.50
N ASP A 180 10.96 0.84 21.82
CA ASP A 180 11.31 -0.24 22.75
C ASP A 180 10.20 -1.28 22.98
N TYR A 181 9.08 -1.16 22.25
CA TYR A 181 7.88 -2.02 22.38
C TYR A 181 7.21 -2.00 23.75
N SER A 182 7.61 -1.10 24.64
CA SER A 182 6.96 -0.92 25.93
C SER A 182 5.67 -0.12 25.79
N PRO A 183 4.60 -0.49 26.50
CA PRO A 183 3.37 0.31 26.46
C PRO A 183 3.63 1.68 27.12
N VAL A 184 3.31 2.75 26.40
CA VAL A 184 3.35 4.12 26.95
C VAL A 184 2.09 4.35 27.76
N THR A 185 2.24 4.86 28.98
CA THR A 185 1.12 5.21 29.86
C THR A 185 1.11 6.71 30.12
N PHE A 186 -0.07 7.29 30.21
CA PHE A 186 -0.24 8.72 30.41
C PHE A 186 -0.96 8.98 31.72
N GLU A 187 -0.49 9.97 32.48
CA GLU A 187 -1.07 10.33 33.79
C GLU A 187 -2.32 11.22 33.65
N ASP A 188 -2.35 12.07 32.63
CA ASP A 188 -3.44 13.02 32.40
C ASP A 188 -3.61 13.36 30.91
N SER A 189 -4.56 14.27 30.62
CA SER A 189 -4.88 14.72 29.28
C SER A 189 -3.82 15.67 28.68
N GLU A 190 -3.02 16.36 29.51
CA GLU A 190 -1.95 17.23 29.06
C GLU A 190 -0.80 16.39 28.49
N ALA A 191 -0.39 15.33 29.21
CA ALA A 191 0.60 14.37 28.72
C ALA A 191 0.16 13.68 27.41
N ILE A 192 -1.13 13.37 27.25
CA ILE A 192 -1.68 12.85 26.00
C ILE A 192 -1.56 13.88 24.88
N ALA A 193 -1.90 15.14 25.14
CA ALA A 193 -1.82 16.20 24.13
C ALA A 193 -0.39 16.49 23.68
N GLU A 194 0.56 16.49 24.61
CA GLU A 194 2.00 16.62 24.31
C GLU A 194 2.51 15.45 23.45
N PHE A 195 2.11 14.22 23.80
CA PHE A 195 2.43 13.03 23.03
C PHE A 195 1.89 13.11 21.59
N VAL A 196 0.62 13.48 21.44
CA VAL A 196 -0.01 13.62 20.11
C VAL A 196 0.71 14.69 19.28
N ALA A 197 0.99 15.85 19.87
CA ALA A 197 1.72 16.92 19.17
C ALA A 197 3.13 16.50 18.75
N LYS A 198 3.85 15.77 19.62
CA LYS A 198 5.16 15.21 19.28
C LYS A 198 5.07 14.19 18.15
N PHE A 199 4.08 13.31 18.20
CA PHE A 199 3.84 12.32 17.15
C PHE A 199 3.51 12.99 15.81
N GLU A 200 2.64 14.01 15.81
CA GLU A 200 2.31 14.78 14.62
C GLU A 200 3.53 15.50 14.04
N SER A 201 4.39 16.09 14.88
CA SER A 201 5.61 16.76 14.40
C SER A 201 6.62 15.80 13.78
N ASN A 202 6.75 14.58 14.29
CA ASN A 202 7.65 13.57 13.70
C ASN A 202 7.22 13.12 12.31
N THR A 203 5.94 13.28 11.94
CA THR A 203 5.47 12.97 10.59
C THR A 203 5.89 14.02 9.55
N GLU A 204 6.36 15.21 9.97
CA GLU A 204 6.90 16.24 9.09
C GLU A 204 8.33 15.90 8.63
N ASP A 205 9.14 15.21 9.47
CA ASP A 205 10.51 14.77 9.18
C ASP A 205 10.50 13.34 8.63
N TYR A 206 9.91 13.15 7.46
CA TYR A 206 9.71 11.83 6.86
C TYR A 206 10.99 11.26 6.25
N VAL A 207 11.48 10.13 6.77
CA VAL A 207 12.76 9.49 6.37
C VAL A 207 12.85 9.20 4.87
N PHE A 208 11.73 8.85 4.22
CA PHE A 208 11.70 8.51 2.80
C PHE A 208 11.16 9.63 1.91
N ALA A 209 11.24 10.90 2.36
CA ALA A 209 10.78 12.05 1.57
C ALA A 209 11.57 12.25 0.26
N ASP A 210 12.82 11.77 0.19
CA ASP A 210 13.68 11.90 -0.98
C ASP A 210 14.39 10.56 -1.26
N ILE A 211 13.75 9.72 -2.10
CA ILE A 211 14.27 8.41 -2.49
C ILE A 211 15.03 8.53 -3.82
N GLU A 212 16.31 8.20 -3.83
CA GLU A 212 17.12 8.01 -5.03
C GLU A 212 17.37 6.52 -5.26
N ILE A 213 16.70 5.90 -6.24
CA ILE A 213 16.95 4.51 -6.61
C ILE A 213 18.31 4.39 -7.25
N THR A 214 19.22 3.60 -6.65
CA THR A 214 20.61 3.43 -7.09
C THR A 214 20.81 2.19 -7.95
N GLY A 215 19.97 1.16 -7.79
CA GLY A 215 20.09 -0.06 -8.59
C GLY A 215 19.22 -1.22 -8.13
N THR A 216 19.61 -2.39 -8.59
CA THR A 216 19.05 -3.69 -8.20
C THR A 216 20.21 -4.65 -7.92
N MET A 217 19.95 -5.63 -7.06
CA MET A 217 20.88 -6.75 -6.80
C MET A 217 20.17 -8.08 -7.03
N GLU A 218 20.94 -9.10 -7.38
CA GLU A 218 20.39 -10.45 -7.47
C GLU A 218 20.20 -11.02 -6.06
N PRO A 219 19.08 -11.69 -5.77
CA PRO A 219 18.81 -12.27 -4.44
C PRO A 219 19.88 -13.25 -3.95
N GLU A 220 20.51 -14.01 -4.87
CA GLU A 220 21.60 -14.93 -4.57
C GLU A 220 22.88 -14.25 -4.09
N ASP A 221 23.11 -13.01 -4.50
CA ASP A 221 24.27 -12.22 -4.05
C ASP A 221 24.07 -11.73 -2.60
N MET A 222 22.81 -11.70 -2.13
CA MET A 222 22.46 -11.28 -0.79
C MET A 222 22.52 -12.41 0.25
N SER A 223 22.32 -13.66 -0.18
CA SER A 223 22.34 -14.81 0.72
C SER A 223 22.59 -16.11 -0.03
N GLU A 224 23.64 -16.84 0.35
CA GLU A 224 23.92 -18.19 -0.17
C GLU A 224 22.76 -19.18 0.10
N MET A 225 21.94 -18.89 1.11
CA MET A 225 20.77 -19.71 1.43
C MET A 225 19.66 -19.59 0.38
N TYR A 226 19.67 -18.53 -0.44
CA TYR A 226 18.59 -18.27 -1.39
C TYR A 226 18.42 -19.41 -2.40
N LEU A 227 19.51 -19.88 -3.03
CA LEU A 227 19.49 -20.96 -4.04
C LEU A 227 19.45 -22.37 -3.45
N THR A 228 19.43 -22.56 -2.14
CA THR A 228 19.36 -23.89 -1.55
C THR A 228 18.06 -24.59 -1.93
N GLU A 229 18.12 -25.91 -2.16
CA GLU A 229 16.97 -26.71 -2.53
C GLU A 229 15.77 -26.56 -1.54
N PRO A 230 15.98 -26.60 -0.20
CA PRO A 230 14.88 -26.41 0.75
C PRO A 230 14.20 -25.04 0.61
N ASN A 231 14.97 -23.98 0.36
CA ASN A 231 14.41 -22.64 0.17
C ASN A 231 13.62 -22.55 -1.12
N GLN A 232 14.14 -23.04 -2.22
CA GLN A 232 13.45 -23.05 -3.52
C GLN A 232 12.16 -23.88 -3.47
N GLN A 233 12.18 -25.02 -2.79
CA GLN A 233 10.97 -25.81 -2.53
C GLN A 233 9.94 -25.07 -1.68
N ASN A 234 10.39 -24.26 -0.72
CA ASN A 234 9.49 -23.42 0.09
C ASN A 234 8.84 -22.33 -0.75
N ILE A 235 9.59 -21.65 -1.61
CA ILE A 235 9.08 -20.65 -2.57
C ILE A 235 8.03 -21.29 -3.48
N ALA A 236 8.33 -22.46 -4.06
CA ALA A 236 7.41 -23.16 -4.94
C ALA A 236 6.10 -23.62 -4.24
N LYS A 237 6.19 -24.08 -2.99
CA LYS A 237 4.99 -24.41 -2.19
C LYS A 237 4.15 -23.17 -1.87
N GLN A 238 4.79 -22.04 -1.69
CA GLN A 238 4.11 -20.78 -1.43
C GLN A 238 3.43 -20.25 -2.70
N ALA A 239 4.11 -20.32 -3.85
CA ALA A 239 3.54 -19.97 -5.14
C ALA A 239 2.22 -20.68 -5.42
N LYS A 240 2.15 -22.00 -5.13
CA LYS A 240 0.90 -22.79 -5.28
C LYS A 240 -0.27 -22.24 -4.46
N ILE A 241 -0.03 -21.75 -3.24
CA ILE A 241 -1.08 -21.13 -2.42
C ILE A 241 -1.62 -19.88 -3.12
N TYR A 242 -0.77 -19.17 -3.84
CA TYR A 242 -1.14 -17.99 -4.62
C TYR A 242 -1.73 -18.32 -5.99
N GLY A 243 -1.92 -19.61 -6.31
CA GLY A 243 -2.42 -20.08 -7.60
C GLY A 243 -1.44 -19.83 -8.76
N ALA A 244 -0.14 -19.79 -8.47
CA ALA A 244 0.92 -19.51 -9.42
C ALA A 244 1.97 -20.62 -9.45
N ASP A 245 2.74 -20.68 -10.52
CA ASP A 245 3.92 -21.52 -10.60
C ASP A 245 5.13 -20.81 -9.93
N ALA A 246 6.18 -21.57 -9.63
CA ALA A 246 7.38 -21.02 -9.00
C ALA A 246 8.03 -19.90 -9.83
N ASP A 247 8.02 -20.03 -11.17
CA ASP A 247 8.59 -19.05 -12.11
C ASP A 247 7.76 -17.76 -12.20
N ASP A 248 6.57 -17.72 -11.63
CA ASP A 248 5.72 -16.54 -11.54
C ASP A 248 5.90 -15.78 -10.20
N VAL A 249 6.85 -16.21 -9.37
CA VAL A 249 7.20 -15.53 -8.12
C VAL A 249 8.66 -15.09 -8.18
N ALA A 250 8.90 -13.81 -7.92
CA ALA A 250 10.22 -13.21 -7.88
C ALA A 250 10.48 -12.55 -6.53
N ASN A 251 11.69 -12.74 -5.99
CA ASN A 251 12.21 -11.93 -4.91
C ASN A 251 13.04 -10.81 -5.52
N VAL A 252 12.75 -9.57 -5.16
CA VAL A 252 13.38 -8.38 -5.73
C VAL A 252 14.26 -7.74 -4.66
N VAL A 253 15.40 -7.20 -5.07
CA VAL A 253 16.25 -6.37 -4.21
C VAL A 253 16.49 -5.04 -4.92
N ILE A 254 15.91 -3.97 -4.40
CA ILE A 254 16.14 -2.60 -4.87
C ILE A 254 17.09 -1.92 -3.89
N THR A 255 18.13 -1.28 -4.42
CA THR A 255 19.01 -0.41 -3.66
C THR A 255 18.61 1.05 -3.88
N PHE A 256 18.61 1.84 -2.81
CA PHE A 256 18.25 3.26 -2.89
C PHE A 256 18.92 4.07 -1.76
N LYS A 257 18.96 5.38 -1.92
CA LYS A 257 19.36 6.33 -0.90
C LYS A 257 18.18 7.12 -0.40
N ALA A 258 18.14 7.39 0.88
CA ALA A 258 17.22 8.30 1.53
C ALA A 258 17.83 8.78 2.85
N ASP A 259 17.61 10.04 3.22
CA ASP A 259 18.13 10.66 4.44
C ASP A 259 19.64 10.39 4.65
N ASP A 260 20.46 10.62 3.60
CA ASP A 260 21.91 10.38 3.57
C ASP A 260 22.39 8.95 3.85
N HIS A 261 21.48 7.97 3.94
CA HIS A 261 21.78 6.55 4.18
C HIS A 261 21.54 5.71 2.93
N GLU A 262 22.23 4.57 2.84
CA GLU A 262 21.97 3.53 1.85
C GLU A 262 20.99 2.50 2.40
N TRP A 263 19.98 2.17 1.60
CA TRP A 263 18.88 1.27 1.95
C TRP A 263 18.71 0.19 0.92
N ILE A 264 18.15 -0.93 1.36
CA ILE A 264 17.63 -1.97 0.47
C ILE A 264 16.15 -2.21 0.74
N PHE A 265 15.41 -2.55 -0.32
CA PHE A 265 14.02 -3.00 -0.27
C PHE A 265 13.91 -4.38 -0.91
N CYS A 266 13.43 -5.35 -0.14
CA CYS A 266 13.42 -6.78 -0.49
C CYS A 266 12.00 -7.36 -0.54
N PRO A 267 11.11 -6.87 -1.43
CA PRO A 267 9.75 -7.39 -1.56
C PRO A 267 9.71 -8.72 -2.31
N GLN A 268 8.56 -9.37 -2.25
CA GLN A 268 8.20 -10.45 -3.15
C GLN A 268 7.18 -9.95 -4.17
N ALA A 269 7.42 -10.24 -5.43
CA ALA A 269 6.51 -9.99 -6.54
C ALA A 269 5.91 -11.28 -7.08
N ILE A 270 4.76 -11.16 -7.73
CA ILE A 270 4.05 -12.26 -8.37
C ILE A 270 3.52 -11.82 -9.73
N ARG A 271 3.46 -12.76 -10.68
CA ARG A 271 2.96 -12.51 -12.02
C ARG A 271 1.61 -13.17 -12.24
N TYR A 272 0.60 -12.37 -12.59
CA TYR A 272 -0.69 -12.84 -13.07
C TYR A 272 -0.98 -12.27 -14.45
N ASN A 273 -1.47 -13.09 -15.37
CA ASN A 273 -1.83 -12.68 -16.74
C ASN A 273 -0.70 -11.93 -17.47
N GLY A 274 0.56 -12.30 -17.21
CA GLY A 274 1.73 -11.69 -17.81
C GLY A 274 2.14 -10.33 -17.23
N LYS A 275 1.54 -9.89 -16.11
CA LYS A 275 1.84 -8.66 -15.41
C LYS A 275 2.34 -8.94 -13.99
N TRP A 276 3.32 -8.17 -13.57
CA TRP A 276 3.91 -8.27 -12.25
C TRP A 276 3.25 -7.31 -11.26
N TYR A 277 3.11 -7.76 -10.03
CA TYR A 277 2.58 -7.02 -8.89
C TYR A 277 3.39 -7.37 -7.65
N LEU A 278 3.39 -6.51 -6.64
CA LEU A 278 3.89 -6.91 -5.32
C LEU A 278 2.91 -7.89 -4.67
N GLN A 279 3.47 -8.96 -4.11
CA GLN A 279 2.74 -9.93 -3.30
C GLN A 279 2.91 -9.63 -1.81
N SER A 280 4.11 -9.23 -1.38
CA SER A 280 4.42 -8.87 -0.01
C SER A 280 5.54 -7.84 0.03
N LEU A 281 5.50 -6.91 0.97
CA LEU A 281 6.63 -6.02 1.24
C LEU A 281 7.84 -6.79 1.73
N GLN A 282 7.61 -7.85 2.53
CA GLN A 282 8.67 -8.71 3.03
C GLN A 282 8.75 -9.98 2.20
N GLY A 283 9.74 -10.04 1.32
CA GLY A 283 10.04 -11.21 0.50
C GLY A 283 10.80 -12.30 1.25
N ASN A 284 11.07 -13.42 0.55
CA ASN A 284 11.87 -14.50 1.10
C ASN A 284 13.29 -14.03 1.46
N ILE A 285 13.90 -13.18 0.61
CA ILE A 285 15.24 -12.67 0.86
C ILE A 285 15.30 -11.78 2.12
N ALA A 286 14.29 -10.95 2.37
CA ALA A 286 14.19 -10.18 3.61
C ALA A 286 14.18 -11.08 4.86
N ASN A 287 13.48 -12.21 4.77
CA ASN A 287 13.45 -13.21 5.85
C ASN A 287 14.81 -13.90 6.02
N LEU A 288 15.52 -14.23 4.94
CA LEU A 288 16.86 -14.83 5.00
C LEU A 288 17.89 -13.88 5.60
N LEU A 289 17.74 -12.58 5.38
CA LEU A 289 18.57 -11.53 5.97
C LEU A 289 18.17 -11.19 7.42
N GLY A 290 17.13 -11.83 7.96
CA GLY A 290 16.67 -11.60 9.34
C GLY A 290 15.98 -10.27 9.57
N MET A 291 15.49 -9.61 8.49
CA MET A 291 14.75 -8.35 8.63
C MET A 291 13.47 -8.56 9.45
N SER A 292 13.16 -7.60 10.31
CA SER A 292 11.90 -7.60 11.05
C SER A 292 10.70 -7.48 10.12
N VAL A 293 9.60 -8.17 10.45
CA VAL A 293 8.34 -8.06 9.69
C VAL A 293 7.75 -6.64 9.71
N TYR A 294 8.12 -5.84 10.70
CA TYR A 294 7.64 -4.46 10.86
C TYR A 294 8.34 -3.47 9.93
N THR A 295 9.54 -3.81 9.43
CA THR A 295 10.27 -2.94 8.48
C THR A 295 9.66 -2.93 7.07
N GLY A 296 8.73 -3.85 6.79
CA GLY A 296 8.17 -3.98 5.44
C GLY A 296 9.24 -4.25 4.37
N GLY A 297 10.24 -5.07 4.71
CA GLY A 297 11.31 -5.46 3.79
C GLY A 297 12.32 -4.36 3.43
N ILE A 298 12.28 -3.20 4.10
CA ILE A 298 13.30 -2.15 3.99
C ILE A 298 14.30 -2.33 5.15
N ALA A 299 15.58 -2.09 4.88
CA ALA A 299 16.61 -2.01 5.91
C ALA A 299 17.75 -1.11 5.44
N SER A 300 18.41 -0.41 6.39
CA SER A 300 19.68 0.27 6.11
C SER A 300 20.77 -0.76 5.87
N VAL A 301 21.61 -0.51 4.86
CA VAL A 301 22.76 -1.38 4.55
C VAL A 301 23.72 -1.49 5.70
N ASP A 302 23.93 -0.40 6.46
CA ASP A 302 24.82 -0.35 7.63
C ASP A 302 24.33 -1.24 8.79
N GLY A 303 23.04 -1.56 8.84
CA GLY A 303 22.40 -2.41 9.84
C GLY A 303 22.42 -3.90 9.51
N LEU A 304 22.84 -4.28 8.32
CA LEU A 304 22.88 -5.67 7.86
C LEU A 304 24.26 -6.26 8.03
N SER A 305 24.34 -7.42 8.62
CA SER A 305 25.57 -8.23 8.63
C SER A 305 25.47 -9.23 7.46
N PHE A 306 26.21 -8.94 6.41
CA PHE A 306 26.38 -9.85 5.27
C PHE A 306 27.39 -10.95 5.58
#